data_02176df3dd2bd038c82b2f1c85977dbd
#
_entry.id   02176df3dd2bd038c82b2f1c85977dbd
#
_cell.length_a   1.000
_cell.length_b   1.000
_cell.length_c   1.000
_cell.angle_alpha   90.00
_cell.angle_beta   90.00
_cell.angle_gamma   90.00
#
_symmetry.space_group_name_H-M   'P 1'
#
loop_
_entity.id
_entity.type
_entity.pdbx_description
1 polymer ?
#
loop_
_entity_poly.entity_id
_entity_poly.type
_entity_poly.pdbx_seq_one_letter_code
_entity_poly.pdbx_strand_id
1 'polypeptide(L)'
;LGDVYKRQGMNITGRKTADINKAGVARTFQNIRLFKELSVLDNVKVGLHNHYKYSTLSGILRLPAYHKVEKQMDERAMELLKVFDMDQEFDCKASNLPYGKQRKLEIARALATEPKLLLLDEPAAGMNPNETAELMNTIRFVRDNFDMTILLIEHDMKLVSGICERLTVLNFGHMLAEGPTGEVLNNPQVIAAYLGE
;
A
#
# COMPACT_ATOMS: atom_id res chain seq x y z
N LEU A 1 7.87 -29.05 4.51
CA LEU A 1 6.73 -28.60 5.31
C LEU A 1 6.34 -27.23 4.76
N GLY A 2 5.24 -27.19 4.01
CA GLY A 2 4.77 -25.90 3.45
C GLY A 2 4.09 -25.08 4.56
N ASP A 3 4.48 -23.81 4.68
CA ASP A 3 3.84 -22.88 5.58
C ASP A 3 2.37 -22.69 5.19
N VAL A 4 1.49 -22.66 6.19
CA VAL A 4 0.07 -22.40 5.99
C VAL A 4 -0.21 -20.93 6.26
N TYR A 5 -0.51 -20.18 5.21
CA TYR A 5 -0.86 -18.77 5.31
C TYR A 5 -2.37 -18.62 5.47
N LYS A 6 -2.79 -17.96 6.56
CA LYS A 6 -4.21 -17.70 6.84
C LYS A 6 -4.45 -16.19 6.94
N ARG A 7 -5.55 -15.73 6.37
CA ARG A 7 -6.08 -14.39 6.57
C ARG A 7 -7.45 -14.49 7.21
N GLN A 8 -7.58 -14.06 8.49
CA GLN A 8 -8.84 -14.12 9.25
C GLN A 8 -9.54 -15.51 9.15
N GLY A 9 -8.77 -16.58 9.33
CA GLY A 9 -9.25 -17.97 9.23
C GLY A 9 -9.32 -18.53 7.81
N MET A 10 -9.29 -17.70 6.76
CA MET A 10 -9.27 -18.15 5.38
C MET A 10 -7.87 -18.62 4.99
N ASN A 11 -7.74 -19.87 4.54
CA ASN A 11 -6.47 -20.38 4.01
C ASN A 11 -6.19 -19.74 2.63
N ILE A 12 -5.06 -19.03 2.52
CA ILE A 12 -4.59 -18.38 1.28
C ILE A 12 -3.33 -19.06 0.71
N THR A 13 -2.86 -20.14 1.31
CA THR A 13 -1.67 -20.87 0.88
C THR A 13 -1.82 -21.35 -0.56
N GLY A 14 -0.83 -21.06 -1.38
CA GLY A 14 -0.78 -21.50 -2.79
C GLY A 14 -1.83 -20.86 -3.71
N ARG A 15 -2.63 -19.91 -3.24
CA ARG A 15 -3.56 -19.17 -4.10
C ARG A 15 -2.82 -18.23 -5.04
N LYS A 16 -3.41 -17.96 -6.19
CA LYS A 16 -2.90 -16.95 -7.13
C LYS A 16 -2.98 -15.56 -6.50
N THR A 17 -2.03 -14.69 -6.82
CA THR A 17 -1.99 -13.31 -6.30
C THR A 17 -3.27 -12.53 -6.56
N ALA A 18 -3.92 -12.74 -7.71
CA ALA A 18 -5.21 -12.12 -8.01
C ALA A 18 -6.33 -12.56 -7.03
N ASP A 19 -6.33 -13.82 -6.61
CA ASP A 19 -7.34 -14.34 -5.66
C ASP A 19 -7.04 -13.84 -4.22
N ILE A 20 -5.77 -13.69 -3.88
CA ILE A 20 -5.33 -13.09 -2.61
C ILE A 20 -5.74 -11.61 -2.58
N ASN A 21 -5.57 -10.88 -3.68
CA ASN A 21 -6.01 -9.48 -3.76
C ASN A 21 -7.53 -9.37 -3.63
N LYS A 22 -8.31 -10.20 -4.34
CA LYS A 22 -9.78 -10.27 -4.17
C LYS A 22 -10.21 -10.66 -2.76
N ALA A 23 -9.38 -11.41 -2.04
CA ALA A 23 -9.60 -11.69 -0.62
C ALA A 23 -9.29 -10.48 0.29
N GLY A 24 -8.93 -9.33 -0.27
CA GLY A 24 -8.70 -8.08 0.44
C GLY A 24 -7.29 -7.93 1.01
N VAL A 25 -6.27 -8.47 0.34
CA VAL A 25 -4.87 -8.25 0.69
C VAL A 25 -4.18 -7.49 -0.46
N ALA A 26 -3.59 -6.34 -0.18
CA ALA A 26 -2.74 -5.63 -1.11
C ALA A 26 -1.32 -5.51 -0.55
N ARG A 27 -0.31 -5.48 -1.43
CA ARG A 27 1.10 -5.32 -1.07
C ARG A 27 1.75 -4.32 -2.01
N THR A 28 2.50 -3.38 -1.45
CA THR A 28 3.52 -2.62 -2.19
C THR A 28 4.85 -3.39 -2.14
N PHE A 29 5.80 -2.97 -2.95
CA PHE A 29 7.11 -3.62 -3.01
C PHE A 29 8.20 -2.60 -2.68
N GLN A 30 9.34 -3.05 -2.18
CA GLN A 30 10.51 -2.21 -1.94
C GLN A 30 10.89 -1.41 -3.19
N ASN A 31 10.95 -2.05 -4.35
CA ASN A 31 11.11 -1.39 -5.63
C ASN A 31 9.74 -0.99 -6.18
N ILE A 32 9.51 0.29 -6.45
CA ILE A 32 8.25 0.83 -6.98
C ILE A 32 7.87 0.12 -8.29
N ARG A 33 6.65 -0.44 -8.33
CA ARG A 33 6.11 -1.15 -9.48
C ARG A 33 4.92 -0.41 -10.07
N LEU A 34 5.18 0.73 -10.72
CA LEU A 34 4.17 1.46 -11.47
C LEU A 34 4.18 1.10 -12.96
N PHE A 35 3.04 1.31 -13.61
CA PHE A 35 2.95 1.34 -15.06
C PHE A 35 3.47 2.69 -15.53
N LYS A 36 4.77 2.76 -15.82
CA LYS A 36 5.52 4.01 -16.03
C LYS A 36 5.01 4.86 -17.17
N GLU A 37 4.50 4.22 -18.24
CA GLU A 37 3.99 4.90 -19.43
C GLU A 37 2.50 5.30 -19.31
N LEU A 38 1.80 4.79 -18.30
CA LEU A 38 0.42 5.21 -18.02
C LEU A 38 0.40 6.50 -17.21
N SER A 39 -0.73 7.22 -17.30
CA SER A 39 -0.99 8.38 -16.46
C SER A 39 -1.10 8.01 -14.99
N VAL A 40 -1.02 9.00 -14.11
CA VAL A 40 -1.27 8.88 -12.68
C VAL A 40 -2.68 8.32 -12.44
N LEU A 41 -3.68 8.87 -13.13
CA LEU A 41 -5.07 8.41 -13.05
C LEU A 41 -5.21 6.95 -13.48
N ASP A 42 -4.65 6.58 -14.63
CA ASP A 42 -4.75 5.21 -15.14
C ASP A 42 -4.07 4.19 -14.25
N ASN A 43 -2.96 4.56 -13.61
CA ASN A 43 -2.33 3.69 -12.60
C ASN A 43 -3.30 3.35 -11.46
N VAL A 44 -4.06 4.33 -10.95
CA VAL A 44 -5.06 4.08 -9.89
C VAL A 44 -6.23 3.27 -10.44
N LYS A 45 -6.72 3.59 -11.65
CA LYS A 45 -7.81 2.85 -12.33
C LYS A 45 -7.53 1.36 -12.47
N VAL A 46 -6.28 0.97 -12.72
CA VAL A 46 -5.90 -0.46 -12.77
C VAL A 46 -6.28 -1.18 -11.47
N GLY A 47 -6.13 -0.53 -10.31
CA GLY A 47 -6.55 -1.09 -9.02
C GLY A 47 -8.07 -1.28 -8.88
N LEU A 48 -8.87 -0.44 -9.52
CA LEU A 48 -10.32 -0.47 -9.44
C LEU A 48 -10.98 -1.61 -10.23
N HIS A 49 -10.28 -2.25 -11.17
CA HIS A 49 -10.87 -3.28 -12.06
C HIS A 49 -11.48 -4.49 -11.33
N ASN A 50 -11.13 -4.74 -10.08
CA ASN A 50 -11.77 -5.81 -9.29
C ASN A 50 -13.21 -5.47 -8.91
N HIS A 51 -13.56 -4.20 -8.77
CA HIS A 51 -14.84 -3.70 -8.28
C HIS A 51 -15.78 -3.25 -9.41
N TYR A 52 -15.22 -2.78 -10.52
CA TYR A 52 -15.95 -2.26 -11.66
C TYR A 52 -15.93 -3.26 -12.82
N LYS A 53 -17.10 -3.65 -13.31
CA LYS A 53 -17.22 -4.66 -14.36
C LYS A 53 -18.12 -4.19 -15.49
N TYR A 54 -17.69 -4.45 -16.69
CA TYR A 54 -18.52 -4.38 -17.90
C TYR A 54 -18.23 -5.63 -18.76
N SER A 55 -19.16 -5.98 -19.66
CA SER A 55 -18.94 -7.12 -20.53
C SER A 55 -17.84 -6.81 -21.56
N THR A 56 -17.10 -7.83 -21.97
CA THR A 56 -16.04 -7.69 -22.98
C THR A 56 -16.59 -7.06 -24.27
N LEU A 57 -17.79 -7.45 -24.68
CA LEU A 57 -18.46 -6.89 -25.86
C LEU A 57 -18.76 -5.39 -25.68
N SER A 58 -19.21 -4.99 -24.48
CA SER A 58 -19.43 -3.58 -24.15
C SER A 58 -18.15 -2.76 -24.21
N GLY A 59 -17.03 -3.33 -23.78
CA GLY A 59 -15.71 -2.68 -23.85
C GLY A 59 -15.22 -2.53 -25.30
N ILE A 60 -15.30 -3.60 -26.12
CA ILE A 60 -14.86 -3.56 -27.52
C ILE A 60 -15.68 -2.56 -28.35
N LEU A 61 -17.01 -2.57 -28.19
CA LEU A 61 -17.91 -1.70 -28.94
C LEU A 61 -18.12 -0.33 -28.31
N ARG A 62 -17.48 -0.06 -27.17
CA ARG A 62 -17.61 1.20 -26.40
C ARG A 62 -19.07 1.61 -26.20
N LEU A 63 -19.90 0.65 -25.78
CA LEU A 63 -21.34 0.90 -25.54
C LEU A 63 -21.55 1.85 -24.35
N PRO A 64 -22.74 2.47 -24.20
CA PRO A 64 -23.04 3.40 -23.10
C PRO A 64 -22.71 2.84 -21.71
N ALA A 65 -22.91 1.53 -21.49
CA ALA A 65 -22.54 0.86 -20.25
C ALA A 65 -21.04 0.92 -19.94
N TYR A 66 -20.18 0.80 -20.97
CA TYR A 66 -18.74 0.99 -20.84
C TYR A 66 -18.41 2.42 -20.38
N HIS A 67 -18.90 3.44 -21.09
CA HIS A 67 -18.65 4.85 -20.74
C HIS A 67 -19.12 5.21 -19.32
N LYS A 68 -20.27 4.66 -18.91
CA LYS A 68 -20.78 4.87 -17.54
C LYS A 68 -19.81 4.33 -16.49
N VAL A 69 -19.30 3.11 -16.68
CA VAL A 69 -18.38 2.47 -15.73
C VAL A 69 -17.02 3.19 -15.74
N GLU A 70 -16.48 3.56 -16.91
CA GLU A 70 -15.24 4.32 -17.02
C GLU A 70 -15.33 5.65 -16.25
N LYS A 71 -16.43 6.38 -16.42
CA LYS A 71 -16.67 7.63 -15.68
C LYS A 71 -16.67 7.41 -14.16
N GLN A 72 -17.33 6.36 -13.68
CA GLN A 72 -17.33 6.01 -12.26
C GLN A 72 -15.91 5.67 -11.75
N MET A 73 -15.12 4.97 -12.57
CA MET A 73 -13.72 4.67 -12.24
C MET A 73 -12.87 5.94 -12.22
N ASP A 74 -13.07 6.88 -13.16
CA ASP A 74 -12.38 8.17 -13.19
C ASP A 74 -12.69 8.98 -11.92
N GLU A 75 -13.97 9.10 -11.57
CA GLU A 75 -14.43 9.81 -10.36
C GLU A 75 -13.78 9.19 -9.10
N ARG A 76 -13.85 7.86 -8.96
CA ARG A 76 -13.26 7.16 -7.81
C ARG A 76 -11.74 7.26 -7.76
N ALA A 77 -11.06 7.16 -8.89
CA ALA A 77 -9.62 7.34 -8.96
C ALA A 77 -9.20 8.77 -8.58
N MET A 78 -9.95 9.80 -9.04
CA MET A 78 -9.71 11.18 -8.66
C MET A 78 -9.92 11.43 -7.15
N GLU A 79 -10.94 10.80 -6.53
CA GLU A 79 -11.12 10.87 -5.07
C GLU A 79 -9.89 10.32 -4.33
N LEU A 80 -9.39 9.16 -4.76
CA LEU A 80 -8.19 8.58 -4.16
C LEU A 80 -6.95 9.47 -4.39
N LEU A 81 -6.77 10.05 -5.58
CA LEU A 81 -5.66 10.95 -5.86
C LEU A 81 -5.69 12.21 -4.98
N LYS A 82 -6.87 12.75 -4.67
CA LYS A 82 -7.01 13.89 -3.73
C LYS A 82 -6.52 13.56 -2.32
N VAL A 83 -6.71 12.32 -1.85
CA VAL A 83 -6.18 11.86 -0.55
C VAL A 83 -4.65 12.00 -0.46
N PHE A 84 -3.98 11.91 -1.60
CA PHE A 84 -2.52 11.95 -1.71
C PHE A 84 -1.97 13.29 -2.22
N ASP A 85 -2.84 14.30 -2.41
CA ASP A 85 -2.51 15.60 -3.03
C ASP A 85 -1.88 15.43 -4.43
N MET A 86 -2.45 14.53 -5.25
CA MET A 86 -1.96 14.18 -6.58
C MET A 86 -3.00 14.38 -7.69
N ASP A 87 -4.13 14.99 -7.37
CA ASP A 87 -5.23 15.23 -8.32
C ASP A 87 -4.86 16.24 -9.43
N GLN A 88 -3.89 17.10 -9.17
CA GLN A 88 -3.41 18.05 -10.18
C GLN A 88 -2.48 17.41 -11.22
N GLU A 89 -1.85 16.30 -10.90
CA GLU A 89 -0.99 15.53 -11.78
C GLU A 89 -1.67 14.34 -12.45
N PHE A 90 -3.00 14.28 -12.43
CA PHE A 90 -3.77 13.09 -12.87
C PHE A 90 -3.42 12.62 -14.29
N ASP A 91 -3.11 13.54 -15.20
CA ASP A 91 -2.76 13.27 -16.61
C ASP A 91 -1.25 13.12 -16.85
N CYS A 92 -0.41 13.37 -15.83
CA CYS A 92 1.03 13.20 -15.96
C CYS A 92 1.39 11.71 -16.08
N LYS A 93 2.41 11.38 -16.88
CA LYS A 93 2.98 10.03 -16.86
C LYS A 93 3.60 9.71 -15.50
N ALA A 94 3.37 8.50 -15.00
CA ALA A 94 3.91 8.08 -13.72
C ALA A 94 5.45 8.14 -13.68
N SER A 95 6.13 7.92 -14.81
CA SER A 95 7.59 8.05 -14.94
C SER A 95 8.12 9.46 -14.68
N ASN A 96 7.29 10.49 -14.87
CA ASN A 96 7.69 11.89 -14.73
C ASN A 96 7.54 12.43 -13.31
N LEU A 97 6.95 11.65 -12.42
CA LEU A 97 6.80 12.04 -11.02
C LEU A 97 8.12 11.93 -10.24
N PRO A 98 8.38 12.83 -9.28
CA PRO A 98 9.41 12.63 -8.27
C PRO A 98 9.24 11.30 -7.51
N TYR A 99 10.33 10.74 -6.98
CA TYR A 99 10.33 9.42 -6.34
C TYR A 99 9.28 9.30 -5.20
N GLY A 100 9.19 10.30 -4.33
CA GLY A 100 8.20 10.33 -3.25
C GLY A 100 6.76 10.29 -3.75
N LYS A 101 6.44 11.00 -4.86
CA LYS A 101 5.12 10.94 -5.48
C LYS A 101 4.85 9.61 -6.18
N GLN A 102 5.88 8.98 -6.77
CA GLN A 102 5.73 7.63 -7.32
C GLN A 102 5.35 6.61 -6.21
N ARG A 103 5.95 6.72 -5.03
CA ARG A 103 5.60 5.88 -3.88
C ARG A 103 4.17 6.13 -3.40
N LYS A 104 3.76 7.40 -3.28
CA LYS A 104 2.36 7.76 -2.95
C LYS A 104 1.38 7.17 -3.98
N LEU A 105 1.70 7.25 -5.27
CA LEU A 105 0.89 6.66 -6.34
C LEU A 105 0.78 5.13 -6.24
N GLU A 106 1.87 4.44 -5.88
CA GLU A 106 1.84 2.99 -5.68
C GLU A 106 0.88 2.61 -4.54
N ILE A 107 0.90 3.36 -3.42
CA ILE A 107 -0.02 3.18 -2.30
C ILE A 107 -1.46 3.50 -2.73
N ALA A 108 -1.70 4.60 -3.44
CA ALA A 108 -3.03 4.97 -3.96
C ALA A 108 -3.62 3.85 -4.86
N ARG A 109 -2.80 3.27 -5.74
CA ARG A 109 -3.20 2.13 -6.57
C ARG A 109 -3.50 0.89 -5.73
N ALA A 110 -2.74 0.62 -4.66
CA ALA A 110 -3.02 -0.48 -3.76
C ALA A 110 -4.35 -0.26 -3.02
N LEU A 111 -4.64 0.96 -2.56
CA LEU A 111 -5.90 1.33 -1.92
C LEU A 111 -7.11 1.21 -2.87
N ALA A 112 -6.93 1.46 -4.16
CA ALA A 112 -7.98 1.28 -5.16
C ALA A 112 -8.50 -0.16 -5.24
N THR A 113 -7.77 -1.14 -4.74
CA THR A 113 -8.26 -2.53 -4.62
C THR A 113 -9.13 -2.75 -3.37
N GLU A 114 -9.40 -1.72 -2.57
CA GLU A 114 -10.18 -1.75 -1.33
C GLU A 114 -9.72 -2.86 -0.37
N PRO A 115 -8.45 -2.90 0.01
CA PRO A 115 -7.91 -3.98 0.81
C PRO A 115 -8.38 -3.88 2.25
N LYS A 116 -8.52 -5.04 2.92
CA LYS A 116 -8.67 -5.14 4.38
C LYS A 116 -7.32 -5.24 5.10
N LEU A 117 -6.28 -5.62 4.37
CA LEU A 117 -4.89 -5.69 4.83
C LEU A 117 -3.98 -5.11 3.77
N LEU A 118 -3.27 -4.03 4.13
CA LEU A 118 -2.26 -3.41 3.29
C LEU A 118 -0.87 -3.74 3.86
N LEU A 119 -0.04 -4.39 3.04
CA LEU A 119 1.34 -4.73 3.36
C LEU A 119 2.25 -3.68 2.71
N LEU A 120 3.00 -2.93 3.53
CA LEU A 120 3.98 -1.95 3.10
C LEU A 120 5.39 -2.48 3.36
N ASP A 121 6.17 -2.64 2.31
CA ASP A 121 7.52 -3.22 2.36
C ASP A 121 8.53 -2.10 2.13
N GLU A 122 9.21 -1.65 3.20
CA GLU A 122 10.16 -0.54 3.24
C GLU A 122 9.70 0.68 2.42
N PRO A 123 8.53 1.25 2.73
CA PRO A 123 7.95 2.30 1.91
C PRO A 123 8.75 3.61 1.90
N ALA A 124 9.58 3.85 2.91
CA ALA A 124 10.43 5.04 3.01
C ALA A 124 11.82 4.87 2.37
N ALA A 125 12.15 3.68 1.84
CA ALA A 125 13.47 3.43 1.27
C ALA A 125 13.81 4.44 0.15
N GLY A 126 14.95 5.12 0.28
CA GLY A 126 15.44 6.10 -0.69
C GLY A 126 14.77 7.49 -0.63
N MET A 127 13.92 7.75 0.36
CA MET A 127 13.30 9.06 0.61
C MET A 127 14.19 9.96 1.45
N ASN A 128 14.10 11.26 1.22
CA ASN A 128 14.67 12.25 2.12
C ASN A 128 13.78 12.44 3.38
N PRO A 129 14.29 13.10 4.46
CA PRO A 129 13.53 13.25 5.71
C PRO A 129 12.17 13.94 5.55
N ASN A 130 12.03 14.91 4.63
CA ASN A 130 10.76 15.60 4.38
C ASN A 130 9.76 14.68 3.69
N GLU A 131 10.19 13.94 2.67
CA GLU A 131 9.37 12.94 1.98
C GLU A 131 8.92 11.84 2.94
N THR A 132 9.82 11.38 3.83
CA THR A 132 9.48 10.39 4.88
C THR A 132 8.42 10.94 5.82
N ALA A 133 8.52 12.19 6.26
CA ALA A 133 7.52 12.81 7.12
C ALA A 133 6.15 12.95 6.43
N GLU A 134 6.12 13.32 5.15
CA GLU A 134 4.89 13.34 4.35
C GLU A 134 4.29 11.95 4.19
N LEU A 135 5.12 10.94 3.92
CA LEU A 135 4.67 9.54 3.83
C LEU A 135 4.06 9.06 5.15
N MET A 136 4.70 9.38 6.29
CA MET A 136 4.16 9.06 7.62
C MET A 136 2.78 9.65 7.83
N ASN A 137 2.59 10.92 7.48
CA ASN A 137 1.28 11.58 7.57
C ASN A 137 0.25 10.91 6.66
N THR A 138 0.65 10.54 5.45
CA THR A 138 -0.20 9.80 4.51
C THR A 138 -0.61 8.44 5.06
N ILE A 139 0.33 7.66 5.62
CA ILE A 139 0.03 6.34 6.20
C ILE A 139 -0.92 6.48 7.40
N ARG A 140 -0.70 7.47 8.28
CA ARG A 140 -1.62 7.77 9.40
C ARG A 140 -3.02 8.10 8.89
N PHE A 141 -3.12 9.00 7.90
CA PHE A 141 -4.39 9.37 7.30
C PHE A 141 -5.12 8.16 6.73
N VAL A 142 -4.41 7.30 5.99
CA VAL A 142 -4.97 6.07 5.43
C VAL A 142 -5.46 5.13 6.54
N ARG A 143 -4.67 4.90 7.58
CA ARG A 143 -5.05 4.07 8.72
C ARG A 143 -6.32 4.57 9.41
N ASP A 144 -6.41 5.89 9.61
CA ASP A 144 -7.47 6.50 10.42
C ASP A 144 -8.79 6.68 9.63
N ASN A 145 -8.73 6.71 8.29
CA ASN A 145 -9.90 7.01 7.44
C ASN A 145 -10.37 5.83 6.57
N PHE A 146 -9.59 4.75 6.49
CA PHE A 146 -9.97 3.56 5.73
C PHE A 146 -10.08 2.35 6.68
N ASP A 147 -11.17 1.57 6.55
CA ASP A 147 -11.40 0.36 7.36
C ASP A 147 -10.44 -0.77 6.96
N MET A 148 -9.18 -0.66 7.37
CA MET A 148 -8.14 -1.63 7.05
C MET A 148 -7.07 -1.75 8.14
N THR A 149 -6.34 -2.85 8.10
CA THR A 149 -5.11 -3.05 8.88
C THR A 149 -3.91 -2.78 7.99
N ILE A 150 -2.89 -2.11 8.51
CA ILE A 150 -1.62 -1.90 7.84
C ILE A 150 -0.55 -2.73 8.54
N LEU A 151 0.17 -3.57 7.79
CA LEU A 151 1.38 -4.25 8.24
C LEU A 151 2.57 -3.63 7.51
N LEU A 152 3.48 -3.04 8.29
CA LEU A 152 4.64 -2.34 7.81
C LEU A 152 5.92 -3.14 8.12
N ILE A 153 6.77 -3.31 7.12
CA ILE A 153 8.16 -3.76 7.30
C ILE A 153 9.05 -2.55 7.14
N GLU A 154 9.81 -2.20 8.17
CA GLU A 154 10.71 -1.06 8.19
C GLU A 154 11.87 -1.25 9.17
N HIS A 155 12.93 -0.54 8.93
CA HIS A 155 14.09 -0.48 9.80
C HIS A 155 14.38 0.96 10.30
N ASP A 156 13.66 1.97 9.82
CA ASP A 156 13.72 3.35 10.34
C ASP A 156 12.92 3.47 11.64
N MET A 157 13.64 3.54 12.77
CA MET A 157 13.04 3.62 14.10
C MET A 157 12.17 4.87 14.30
N LYS A 158 12.48 6.00 13.63
CA LYS A 158 11.67 7.23 13.71
C LYS A 158 10.32 7.03 13.04
N LEU A 159 10.32 6.40 11.86
CA LEU A 159 9.09 6.09 11.15
C LEU A 159 8.26 5.10 11.96
N VAL A 160 8.86 3.99 12.39
CA VAL A 160 8.19 2.93 13.15
C VAL A 160 7.58 3.45 14.44
N SER A 161 8.36 4.19 15.26
CA SER A 161 7.87 4.78 16.51
C SER A 161 6.76 5.82 16.30
N GLY A 162 6.77 6.47 15.14
CA GLY A 162 5.80 7.52 14.82
C GLY A 162 4.45 7.01 14.34
N ILE A 163 4.34 5.81 13.77
CA ILE A 163 3.10 5.34 13.15
C ILE A 163 2.61 3.96 13.61
N CYS A 164 3.48 3.11 14.16
CA CYS A 164 3.10 1.77 14.58
C CYS A 164 2.59 1.75 16.03
N GLU A 165 1.48 1.06 16.26
CA GLU A 165 0.93 0.83 17.60
C GLU A 165 1.57 -0.37 18.28
N ARG A 166 1.92 -1.39 17.48
CA ARG A 166 2.57 -2.62 17.93
C ARG A 166 3.74 -2.95 17.03
N LEU A 167 4.76 -3.57 17.61
CA LEU A 167 5.96 -4.04 16.91
C LEU A 167 6.16 -5.53 17.12
N THR A 168 6.64 -6.18 16.07
CA THR A 168 7.30 -7.50 16.15
C THR A 168 8.73 -7.32 15.62
N VAL A 169 9.72 -7.45 16.48
CA VAL A 169 11.13 -7.27 16.14
C VAL A 169 11.75 -8.62 15.82
N LEU A 170 12.37 -8.70 14.64
CA LEU A 170 13.09 -9.89 14.19
C LEU A 170 14.58 -9.63 14.20
N ASN A 171 15.36 -10.61 14.67
CA ASN A 171 16.82 -10.63 14.61
C ASN A 171 17.28 -11.98 14.04
N PHE A 172 18.00 -11.99 12.93
CA PHE A 172 18.41 -13.21 12.20
C PHE A 172 17.28 -14.23 11.98
N GLY A 173 16.06 -13.75 11.68
CA GLY A 173 14.89 -14.60 11.43
C GLY A 173 14.19 -15.11 12.68
N HIS A 174 14.67 -14.79 13.88
CA HIS A 174 14.06 -15.13 15.15
C HIS A 174 13.33 -13.93 15.75
N MET A 175 12.15 -14.15 16.32
CA MET A 175 11.41 -13.10 17.02
C MET A 175 12.14 -12.74 18.30
N LEU A 176 12.57 -11.47 18.41
CA LEU A 176 13.30 -10.93 19.55
C LEU A 176 12.35 -10.34 20.61
N ALA A 177 11.35 -9.58 20.14
CA ALA A 177 10.34 -8.97 20.99
C ALA A 177 9.05 -8.74 20.19
N GLU A 178 7.92 -8.73 20.91
CA GLU A 178 6.62 -8.37 20.36
C GLU A 178 5.79 -7.65 21.42
N GLY A 179 5.10 -6.57 21.04
CA GLY A 179 4.24 -5.84 21.97
C GLY A 179 3.91 -4.42 21.52
N PRO A 180 3.35 -3.59 22.43
CA PRO A 180 3.17 -2.16 22.20
C PRO A 180 4.49 -1.48 21.87
N THR A 181 4.44 -0.52 20.93
CA THR A 181 5.66 0.15 20.42
C THR A 181 6.55 0.71 21.52
N GLY A 182 5.94 1.40 22.52
CA GLY A 182 6.72 2.00 23.62
C GLY A 182 7.43 0.97 24.51
N GLU A 183 6.86 -0.21 24.70
CA GLU A 183 7.47 -1.28 25.49
C GLU A 183 8.62 -1.95 24.71
N VAL A 184 8.36 -2.25 23.45
CA VAL A 184 9.34 -2.95 22.59
C VAL A 184 10.57 -2.09 22.35
N LEU A 185 10.42 -0.78 22.11
CA LEU A 185 11.54 0.14 21.89
C LEU A 185 12.40 0.36 23.14
N ASN A 186 11.85 0.13 24.33
CA ASN A 186 12.59 0.21 25.60
C ASN A 186 13.18 -1.15 26.04
N ASN A 187 12.98 -2.21 25.27
CA ASN A 187 13.53 -3.52 25.58
C ASN A 187 15.06 -3.52 25.41
N PRO A 188 15.87 -3.87 26.45
CA PRO A 188 17.33 -3.87 26.35
C PRO A 188 17.89 -4.73 25.21
N GLN A 189 17.24 -5.85 24.90
CA GLN A 189 17.65 -6.73 23.81
C GLN A 189 17.42 -6.08 22.43
N VAL A 190 16.36 -5.30 22.26
CA VAL A 190 16.06 -4.55 21.05
C VAL A 190 17.05 -3.40 20.89
N ILE A 191 17.34 -2.68 21.99
CA ILE A 191 18.32 -1.59 22.02
C ILE A 191 19.70 -2.12 21.60
N ALA A 192 20.16 -3.21 22.21
CA ALA A 192 21.46 -3.82 21.87
C ALA A 192 21.53 -4.30 20.41
N ALA A 193 20.43 -4.85 19.86
CA ALA A 193 20.42 -5.38 18.50
C ALA A 193 20.36 -4.29 17.41
N TYR A 194 19.73 -3.14 17.67
CA TYR A 194 19.44 -2.11 16.67
C TYR A 194 20.11 -0.76 16.90
N LEU A 195 20.42 -0.42 18.14
CA LEU A 195 21.05 0.86 18.52
C LEU A 195 22.52 0.75 18.86
N GLY A 196 23.08 -0.47 18.93
CA GLY A 196 24.52 -0.70 18.98
C GLY A 196 25.19 -0.31 20.30
N GLU A 197 24.48 -0.41 21.44
CA GLU A 197 25.06 -0.25 22.78
C GLU A 197 25.31 -1.60 23.45
#